data_4beaba134c55f5c745c9788db8cd8c63
#
_entry.id   4beaba134c55f5c745c9788db8cd8c63
#
_cell.length_a   1.000
_cell.length_b   1.000
_cell.length_c   1.000
_cell.angle_alpha   90.00
_cell.angle_beta   90.00
_cell.angle_gamma   90.00
#
_symmetry.space_group_name_H-M   'P 1'
#
loop_
_entity.id
_entity.type
_entity.pdbx_description
1 polymer ?
#
loop_
_entity_poly.entity_id
_entity_poly.type
_entity_poly.pdbx_seq_one_letter_code
_entity_poly.pdbx_strand_id
1 'polypeptide(L)'
;MPLHREPPAPVPRKDDLHVVAGPDPGPEVDGAILRDFVESEAHKDATSGMYDGNLGAHGHPLIMEHKIDRWHHRWSAEAEMRQHRDRKKAQLLHRGATCKQATGEQAEDHLEQELQDACAYRDRMQGVVHGTEPGDDGGHWPAQSRIDEDRRWESIKDWGIYLGAAVAEVGLNYTAFQLMGSSLQETAVLAASIILVNVLLPKQLGELVTRVRRGRRGRSVLVAGLVGGAALWVGVSLFVAQIRTAYLLLPSASAAQTGGTSLLERAGIGPVTLTVGWLLVVLAVGTVVLIRSATRYNPYLKNLRAARARVDKLRAALVATHGEVVAARLDAERARESEADLAEQWAGKRAEQDGLAAELKHHYQHHLARDLASPTVTDGVEIAAGRASRPTQPSIQSPGS
;
A
#
# COMPACT_ATOMS: atom_id res chain seq x y z
N MET A 1 27.46 -11.68 -3.06
CA MET A 1 26.80 -11.79 -4.39
C MET A 1 25.47 -11.08 -4.28
N PRO A 2 25.21 -9.97 -4.98
CA PRO A 2 23.91 -9.34 -4.97
C PRO A 2 22.98 -10.11 -5.92
N LEU A 3 21.89 -10.62 -5.35
CA LEU A 3 20.78 -11.19 -6.11
C LEU A 3 20.15 -10.09 -6.97
N HIS A 4 20.31 -10.19 -8.28
CA HIS A 4 19.55 -9.41 -9.25
C HIS A 4 18.05 -9.74 -9.03
N ARG A 5 17.33 -8.83 -8.39
CA ARG A 5 15.87 -8.83 -8.44
C ARG A 5 15.47 -8.36 -9.83
N GLU A 6 14.90 -9.26 -10.64
CA GLU A 6 14.19 -8.86 -11.85
C GLU A 6 13.12 -7.80 -11.48
N PRO A 7 12.99 -6.76 -12.31
CA PRO A 7 11.92 -5.77 -12.08
C PRO A 7 10.57 -6.47 -12.21
N PRO A 8 9.59 -6.12 -11.34
CA PRO A 8 8.25 -6.68 -11.43
C PRO A 8 7.67 -6.40 -12.81
N ALA A 9 6.99 -7.42 -13.38
CA ALA A 9 6.31 -7.30 -14.65
C ALA A 9 5.39 -6.05 -14.65
N PRO A 10 5.31 -5.31 -15.77
CA PRO A 10 4.50 -4.11 -15.84
C PRO A 10 3.04 -4.44 -15.51
N VAL A 11 2.49 -3.75 -14.52
CA VAL A 11 1.08 -3.82 -14.16
C VAL A 11 0.28 -3.37 -15.39
N PRO A 12 -0.63 -4.21 -15.94
CA PRO A 12 -1.47 -3.81 -17.06
C PRO A 12 -2.27 -2.56 -16.67
N ARG A 13 -2.27 -1.56 -17.54
CA ARG A 13 -2.99 -0.31 -17.32
C ARG A 13 -4.49 -0.59 -17.24
N LYS A 14 -5.20 0.20 -16.43
CA LYS A 14 -6.65 0.13 -16.20
C LYS A 14 -7.50 0.19 -17.48
N ASP A 15 -6.92 0.69 -18.57
CA ASP A 15 -7.56 0.84 -19.89
C ASP A 15 -7.57 -0.46 -20.72
N ASP A 16 -6.82 -1.50 -20.31
CA ASP A 16 -6.78 -2.79 -21.01
C ASP A 16 -7.90 -3.74 -20.57
N LEU A 17 -8.68 -3.35 -19.56
CA LEU A 17 -9.86 -4.07 -19.07
C LEU A 17 -11.14 -3.57 -19.72
N HIS A 18 -11.11 -3.22 -21.01
CA HIS A 18 -12.35 -3.19 -21.76
C HIS A 18 -12.92 -4.60 -21.75
N VAL A 19 -14.06 -4.76 -21.05
CA VAL A 19 -14.97 -5.89 -21.25
C VAL A 19 -15.09 -6.04 -22.75
N VAL A 20 -14.40 -7.03 -23.30
CA VAL A 20 -14.52 -7.38 -24.71
C VAL A 20 -15.98 -7.80 -24.83
N ALA A 21 -16.83 -6.92 -25.35
CA ALA A 21 -18.11 -7.30 -25.87
C ALA A 21 -17.82 -8.52 -26.73
N GLY A 22 -18.50 -9.63 -26.44
CA GLY A 22 -18.13 -10.94 -26.98
C GLY A 22 -17.82 -10.82 -28.46
N PRO A 23 -16.73 -11.43 -28.95
CA PRO A 23 -16.30 -11.27 -30.32
C PRO A 23 -17.48 -11.62 -31.22
N ASP A 24 -17.78 -10.71 -32.13
CA ASP A 24 -18.79 -10.94 -33.16
C ASP A 24 -18.39 -12.23 -33.94
N PRO A 25 -19.14 -13.32 -33.87
CA PRO A 25 -18.71 -14.62 -34.40
C PRO A 25 -18.83 -14.70 -35.91
N GLY A 26 -18.25 -13.77 -36.57
CA GLY A 26 -18.08 -13.75 -38.01
C GLY A 26 -19.26 -13.13 -38.79
N PRO A 27 -19.09 -12.94 -40.11
CA PRO A 27 -20.12 -12.38 -40.92
C PRO A 27 -21.39 -13.22 -40.79
N GLU A 28 -22.50 -12.57 -40.44
CA GLU A 28 -23.82 -13.19 -40.52
C GLU A 28 -23.98 -13.71 -41.93
N VAL A 29 -24.17 -15.02 -42.02
CA VAL A 29 -24.54 -15.61 -43.31
C VAL A 29 -25.95 -15.13 -43.57
N ASP A 30 -26.13 -14.28 -44.59
CA ASP A 30 -27.44 -13.79 -44.93
C ASP A 30 -28.29 -14.95 -45.46
N GLY A 31 -29.17 -15.49 -44.62
CA GLY A 31 -30.02 -16.60 -44.91
C GLY A 31 -30.94 -16.34 -46.12
N ALA A 32 -31.32 -15.06 -46.39
CA ALA A 32 -32.15 -14.68 -47.54
C ALA A 32 -31.38 -14.87 -48.86
N ILE A 33 -30.14 -14.40 -48.93
CA ILE A 33 -29.27 -14.59 -50.13
C ILE A 33 -29.06 -16.07 -50.43
N LEU A 34 -28.87 -16.88 -49.38
CA LEU A 34 -28.68 -18.34 -49.55
C LEU A 34 -29.98 -19.03 -50.03
N ARG A 35 -31.14 -18.60 -49.55
CA ARG A 35 -32.42 -19.14 -50.01
C ARG A 35 -32.64 -18.85 -51.51
N ASP A 36 -32.46 -17.59 -51.93
CA ASP A 36 -32.55 -17.16 -53.32
C ASP A 36 -31.59 -17.93 -54.22
N PHE A 37 -30.35 -18.14 -53.73
CA PHE A 37 -29.34 -18.92 -54.43
C PHE A 37 -29.79 -20.40 -54.58
N VAL A 38 -30.30 -21.02 -53.52
CA VAL A 38 -30.74 -22.42 -53.49
C VAL A 38 -31.97 -22.61 -54.40
N GLU A 39 -32.93 -21.64 -54.41
CA GLU A 39 -34.08 -21.65 -55.30
C GLU A 39 -33.66 -21.58 -56.80
N SER A 40 -32.73 -20.65 -57.11
CA SER A 40 -32.17 -20.53 -58.45
C SER A 40 -31.47 -21.79 -58.93
N GLU A 41 -30.72 -22.47 -58.07
CA GLU A 41 -30.05 -23.74 -58.39
C GLU A 41 -31.08 -24.90 -58.54
N ALA A 42 -32.12 -24.95 -57.72
CA ALA A 42 -33.19 -25.95 -57.84
C ALA A 42 -33.91 -25.85 -59.21
N HIS A 43 -34.19 -24.60 -59.63
CA HIS A 43 -34.78 -24.36 -60.95
C HIS A 43 -33.87 -24.76 -62.12
N LYS A 44 -32.56 -24.48 -62.01
CA LYS A 44 -31.56 -24.94 -63.01
C LYS A 44 -31.44 -26.45 -63.05
N ASP A 45 -31.41 -27.13 -61.91
CA ASP A 45 -31.30 -28.56 -61.80
C ASP A 45 -32.54 -29.24 -62.36
N ALA A 46 -33.74 -28.72 -62.14
CA ALA A 46 -35.01 -29.18 -62.71
C ALA A 46 -35.05 -29.05 -64.23
N THR A 47 -34.54 -27.95 -64.79
CA THR A 47 -34.55 -27.68 -66.22
C THR A 47 -33.45 -28.39 -67.02
N SER A 48 -32.35 -28.78 -66.31
CA SER A 48 -31.20 -29.42 -66.93
C SER A 48 -31.43 -30.89 -67.31
N GLY A 49 -32.54 -31.51 -66.88
CA GLY A 49 -32.81 -32.94 -67.04
C GLY A 49 -31.86 -33.86 -66.27
N MET A 50 -31.21 -33.30 -65.25
CA MET A 50 -30.23 -34.04 -64.41
C MET A 50 -30.91 -35.07 -63.50
N TYR A 51 -32.16 -34.84 -63.18
CA TYR A 51 -32.97 -35.70 -62.33
C TYR A 51 -34.12 -36.30 -63.16
N ASP A 52 -34.14 -37.64 -63.23
CA ASP A 52 -35.18 -38.43 -63.88
C ASP A 52 -36.11 -39.11 -62.86
N GLY A 53 -37.14 -39.78 -63.36
CA GLY A 53 -38.12 -40.48 -62.55
C GLY A 53 -37.52 -41.67 -61.69
N ASN A 54 -36.25 -41.98 -61.88
CA ASN A 54 -35.56 -43.04 -61.16
C ASN A 54 -34.71 -42.51 -59.96
N LEU A 55 -34.76 -41.22 -59.68
CA LEU A 55 -33.95 -40.57 -58.63
C LEU A 55 -34.10 -41.28 -57.27
N GLY A 56 -35.31 -41.70 -56.93
CA GLY A 56 -35.55 -42.40 -55.66
C GLY A 56 -35.06 -43.87 -55.67
N ALA A 57 -34.99 -44.52 -56.83
CA ALA A 57 -34.55 -45.91 -56.94
C ALA A 57 -33.03 -46.06 -56.76
N HIS A 58 -32.25 -45.12 -57.21
CA HIS A 58 -30.82 -45.25 -57.22
C HIS A 58 -30.16 -44.60 -55.95
N GLY A 59 -30.92 -43.88 -55.11
CA GLY A 59 -30.42 -43.31 -53.83
C GLY A 59 -29.26 -42.33 -54.00
N HIS A 60 -29.15 -41.70 -55.18
CA HIS A 60 -28.12 -40.68 -55.39
C HIS A 60 -28.42 -39.43 -54.55
N PRO A 61 -27.46 -38.95 -53.79
CA PRO A 61 -27.63 -37.70 -53.02
C PRO A 61 -27.83 -36.52 -53.97
N LEU A 62 -28.69 -35.62 -53.58
CA LEU A 62 -28.94 -34.40 -54.35
C LEU A 62 -27.65 -33.51 -54.32
N ILE A 63 -27.24 -33.07 -55.53
CA ILE A 63 -25.93 -32.36 -55.67
C ILE A 63 -25.89 -31.11 -54.83
N MET A 64 -27.00 -30.37 -54.73
CA MET A 64 -27.07 -29.15 -53.94
C MET A 64 -27.00 -29.41 -52.44
N GLU A 65 -27.59 -30.55 -51.95
CA GLU A 65 -27.44 -30.93 -50.55
C GLU A 65 -25.97 -31.15 -50.16
N HIS A 66 -25.21 -31.79 -51.05
CA HIS A 66 -23.76 -31.93 -50.85
C HIS A 66 -23.01 -30.62 -50.86
N LYS A 67 -23.47 -29.62 -51.64
CA LYS A 67 -22.90 -28.26 -51.62
C LYS A 67 -23.21 -27.59 -50.30
N ILE A 68 -24.45 -27.70 -49.80
CA ILE A 68 -24.88 -27.16 -48.49
C ILE A 68 -24.09 -27.81 -47.35
N ASP A 69 -23.94 -29.18 -47.38
CA ASP A 69 -23.15 -29.84 -46.36
C ASP A 69 -21.69 -29.42 -46.36
N ARG A 70 -21.06 -29.29 -47.54
CA ARG A 70 -19.66 -28.80 -47.61
C ARG A 70 -19.53 -27.39 -47.12
N TRP A 71 -20.51 -26.52 -47.41
CA TRP A 71 -20.53 -25.15 -46.90
C TRP A 71 -20.69 -25.15 -45.38
N HIS A 72 -21.65 -25.88 -44.83
CA HIS A 72 -21.87 -26.04 -43.39
C HIS A 72 -20.64 -26.61 -42.67
N HIS A 73 -19.98 -27.62 -43.21
CA HIS A 73 -18.74 -28.12 -42.63
C HIS A 73 -17.59 -27.08 -42.58
N ARG A 74 -17.43 -26.30 -43.65
CA ARG A 74 -16.43 -25.21 -43.66
C ARG A 74 -16.73 -24.17 -42.62
N TRP A 75 -17.97 -23.75 -42.55
CA TRP A 75 -18.39 -22.74 -41.56
C TRP A 75 -18.21 -23.27 -40.14
N SER A 76 -18.62 -24.50 -39.85
CA SER A 76 -18.43 -25.15 -38.56
C SER A 76 -16.96 -25.24 -38.16
N ALA A 77 -16.07 -25.60 -39.07
CA ALA A 77 -14.64 -25.63 -38.82
C ALA A 77 -14.06 -24.23 -38.51
N GLU A 78 -14.51 -23.18 -39.23
CA GLU A 78 -14.13 -21.80 -38.94
C GLU A 78 -14.68 -21.33 -37.58
N ALA A 79 -15.93 -21.68 -37.28
CA ALA A 79 -16.58 -21.36 -36.01
C ALA A 79 -15.84 -22.01 -34.83
N GLU A 80 -15.45 -23.28 -34.97
CA GLU A 80 -14.63 -23.98 -33.96
C GLU A 80 -13.28 -23.35 -33.74
N MET A 81 -12.59 -22.94 -34.81
CA MET A 81 -11.30 -22.22 -34.67
C MET A 81 -11.46 -20.86 -33.95
N ARG A 82 -12.52 -20.12 -34.25
CA ARG A 82 -12.82 -18.85 -33.58
C ARG A 82 -13.20 -19.09 -32.12
N GLN A 83 -14.10 -20.03 -31.85
CA GLN A 83 -14.47 -20.41 -30.49
C GLN A 83 -13.24 -20.81 -29.66
N HIS A 84 -12.35 -21.64 -30.22
CA HIS A 84 -11.12 -22.05 -29.52
C HIS A 84 -10.23 -20.84 -29.18
N ARG A 85 -10.11 -19.88 -30.10
CA ARG A 85 -9.32 -18.68 -29.93
C ARG A 85 -9.89 -17.78 -28.80
N ASP A 86 -11.22 -17.60 -28.82
CA ASP A 86 -11.91 -16.77 -27.84
C ASP A 86 -11.92 -17.42 -26.45
N ARG A 87 -12.14 -18.74 -26.40
CA ARG A 87 -12.01 -19.50 -25.16
C ARG A 87 -10.61 -19.40 -24.57
N LYS A 88 -9.57 -19.46 -25.39
CA LYS A 88 -8.19 -19.32 -24.94
C LYS A 88 -7.94 -17.91 -24.37
N LYS A 89 -8.49 -16.85 -24.99
CA LYS A 89 -8.40 -15.50 -24.45
C LYS A 89 -9.12 -15.37 -23.10
N ALA A 90 -10.34 -15.89 -22.97
CA ALA A 90 -11.09 -15.88 -21.72
C ALA A 90 -10.35 -16.63 -20.60
N GLN A 91 -9.77 -17.79 -20.91
CA GLN A 91 -8.96 -18.56 -19.97
C GLN A 91 -7.70 -17.81 -19.51
N LEU A 92 -7.05 -17.08 -20.40
CA LEU A 92 -5.87 -16.27 -20.03
C LEU A 92 -6.27 -15.12 -19.09
N LEU A 93 -7.39 -14.47 -19.34
CA LEU A 93 -7.92 -13.44 -18.45
C LEU A 93 -8.27 -14.00 -17.07
N HIS A 94 -8.99 -15.12 -17.04
CA HIS A 94 -9.33 -15.80 -15.79
C HIS A 94 -8.08 -16.22 -15.00
N ARG A 95 -7.09 -16.84 -15.64
CA ARG A 95 -5.81 -17.19 -15.00
C ARG A 95 -5.05 -15.97 -14.49
N GLY A 96 -5.06 -14.88 -15.25
CA GLY A 96 -4.45 -13.61 -14.82
C GLY A 96 -5.11 -13.05 -13.56
N ALA A 97 -6.44 -13.06 -13.50
CA ALA A 97 -7.20 -12.59 -12.35
C ALA A 97 -6.99 -13.48 -11.11
N THR A 98 -7.04 -14.81 -11.27
CA THR A 98 -6.77 -15.75 -10.16
C THR A 98 -5.33 -15.66 -9.65
N CYS A 99 -4.36 -15.45 -10.53
CA CYS A 99 -2.97 -15.22 -10.10
C CYS A 99 -2.83 -13.92 -9.27
N LYS A 100 -3.48 -12.83 -9.70
CA LYS A 100 -3.50 -11.57 -8.93
C LYS A 100 -4.17 -11.76 -7.57
N GLN A 101 -5.27 -12.49 -7.51
CA GLN A 101 -5.94 -12.81 -6.25
C GLN A 101 -5.00 -13.58 -5.31
N ALA A 102 -4.38 -14.66 -5.76
CA ALA A 102 -3.49 -15.48 -4.95
C ALA A 102 -2.26 -14.69 -4.44
N THR A 103 -1.66 -13.85 -5.29
CA THR A 103 -0.54 -12.99 -4.87
C THR A 103 -0.98 -11.92 -3.87
N GLY A 104 -2.18 -11.38 -4.03
CA GLY A 104 -2.78 -10.44 -3.09
C GLY A 104 -3.05 -11.06 -1.73
N GLU A 105 -3.64 -12.26 -1.68
CA GLU A 105 -3.89 -13.03 -0.46
C GLU A 105 -2.58 -13.33 0.30
N GLN A 106 -1.52 -13.73 -0.40
CA GLN A 106 -0.20 -13.92 0.22
C GLN A 106 0.37 -12.62 0.80
N ALA A 107 0.17 -11.50 0.11
CA ALA A 107 0.61 -10.20 0.62
C ALA A 107 -0.21 -9.77 1.85
N GLU A 108 -1.51 -10.06 1.88
CA GLU A 108 -2.40 -9.83 3.01
C GLU A 108 -1.96 -10.62 4.23
N ASP A 109 -1.74 -11.94 4.09
CA ASP A 109 -1.24 -12.82 5.15
C ASP A 109 0.09 -12.33 5.74
N HIS A 110 1.02 -11.90 4.88
CA HIS A 110 2.31 -11.36 5.32
C HIS A 110 2.14 -10.04 6.10
N LEU A 111 1.28 -9.14 5.63
CA LEU A 111 0.98 -7.88 6.33
C LEU A 111 0.27 -8.13 7.66
N GLU A 112 -0.60 -9.13 7.76
CA GLU A 112 -1.23 -9.52 9.03
C GLU A 112 -0.19 -10.01 10.04
N GLN A 113 0.76 -10.84 9.63
CA GLN A 113 1.85 -11.29 10.50
C GLN A 113 2.72 -10.11 10.97
N GLU A 114 3.12 -9.23 10.04
CA GLU A 114 3.88 -8.03 10.41
C GLU A 114 3.10 -7.11 11.36
N LEU A 115 1.80 -7.00 11.18
CA LEU A 115 0.93 -6.21 12.05
C LEU A 115 0.83 -6.82 13.44
N GLN A 116 0.71 -8.14 13.56
CA GLN A 116 0.73 -8.85 14.85
C GLN A 116 2.04 -8.62 15.59
N ASP A 117 3.18 -8.75 14.92
CA ASP A 117 4.49 -8.50 15.49
C ASP A 117 4.66 -7.04 15.93
N ALA A 118 4.20 -6.10 15.11
CA ALA A 118 4.24 -4.68 15.44
C ALA A 118 3.31 -4.33 16.61
N CYS A 119 2.15 -4.97 16.72
CA CYS A 119 1.24 -4.83 17.86
C CYS A 119 1.89 -5.40 19.15
N ALA A 120 2.47 -6.58 19.10
CA ALA A 120 3.16 -7.18 20.24
C ALA A 120 4.32 -6.30 20.72
N TYR A 121 5.11 -5.75 19.77
CA TYR A 121 6.19 -4.82 20.11
C TYR A 121 5.66 -3.51 20.72
N ARG A 122 4.58 -2.93 20.18
CA ARG A 122 3.92 -1.75 20.74
C ARG A 122 3.43 -2.00 22.15
N ASP A 123 2.78 -3.15 22.41
CA ASP A 123 2.20 -3.48 23.71
C ASP A 123 3.31 -3.70 24.76
N ARG A 124 4.41 -4.37 24.36
CA ARG A 124 5.61 -4.45 25.18
C ARG A 124 6.17 -3.07 25.52
N MET A 125 6.36 -2.20 24.52
CA MET A 125 6.85 -0.84 24.74
C MET A 125 5.89 -0.03 25.62
N GLN A 126 4.60 -0.26 25.48
CA GLN A 126 3.60 0.35 26.34
C GLN A 126 3.75 -0.14 27.78
N GLY A 127 3.94 -1.43 28.03
CA GLY A 127 4.23 -2.01 29.34
C GLY A 127 5.49 -1.38 29.97
N VAL A 128 6.57 -1.22 29.19
CA VAL A 128 7.80 -0.57 29.64
C VAL A 128 7.57 0.91 30.02
N VAL A 129 6.79 1.65 29.21
CA VAL A 129 6.48 3.07 29.49
C VAL A 129 5.57 3.22 30.69
N HIS A 130 4.64 2.29 30.92
CA HIS A 130 3.79 2.26 32.12
C HIS A 130 4.47 1.66 33.35
N GLY A 131 5.70 1.18 33.24
CA GLY A 131 6.48 0.62 34.34
C GLY A 131 6.06 -0.78 34.78
N THR A 132 5.19 -1.45 34.01
CA THR A 132 4.76 -2.82 34.26
C THR A 132 5.80 -3.85 33.78
N GLU A 133 6.56 -3.51 32.75
CA GLU A 133 7.61 -4.35 32.18
C GLU A 133 8.99 -3.68 32.31
N PRO A 134 10.06 -4.46 32.42
CA PRO A 134 11.42 -3.93 32.37
C PRO A 134 11.79 -3.51 30.96
N GLY A 135 12.55 -2.42 30.82
CA GLY A 135 13.15 -2.02 29.56
C GLY A 135 14.24 -2.97 29.08
N ASP A 136 14.73 -2.77 27.86
CA ASP A 136 15.83 -3.58 27.27
C ASP A 136 17.14 -3.46 28.06
N ASP A 137 17.29 -2.43 28.89
CA ASP A 137 18.39 -2.23 29.84
C ASP A 137 18.15 -2.96 31.18
N GLY A 138 17.05 -3.69 31.33
CA GLY A 138 16.64 -4.38 32.54
C GLY A 138 16.14 -3.46 33.66
N GLY A 139 15.99 -2.18 33.41
CA GLY A 139 15.49 -1.18 34.36
C GLY A 139 13.98 -1.01 34.34
N HIS A 140 13.37 -0.75 35.51
CA HIS A 140 11.96 -0.29 35.58
C HIS A 140 11.88 1.23 35.52
N TRP A 141 11.16 1.74 34.53
CA TRP A 141 11.03 3.17 34.29
C TRP A 141 9.75 3.73 34.93
N PRO A 142 9.73 5.02 35.32
CA PRO A 142 8.54 5.58 35.96
C PRO A 142 7.36 5.60 35.01
N ALA A 143 6.21 5.18 35.51
CA ALA A 143 4.97 5.22 34.78
C ALA A 143 4.68 6.66 34.33
N GLN A 144 4.46 6.84 33.04
CA GLN A 144 3.94 8.10 32.51
C GLN A 144 2.45 7.92 32.19
N SER A 145 1.62 8.41 33.13
CA SER A 145 0.16 8.24 33.05
C SER A 145 -0.56 9.08 31.99
N ARG A 146 0.14 10.05 31.39
CA ARG A 146 -0.46 10.97 30.39
C ARG A 146 0.39 10.97 29.11
N ILE A 147 0.07 10.09 28.21
CA ILE A 147 0.88 9.90 26.99
C ILE A 147 0.40 10.78 25.82
N ASP A 148 -0.85 11.12 25.69
CA ASP A 148 -1.42 11.60 24.43
C ASP A 148 -2.18 12.92 24.41
N GLU A 149 -2.94 13.30 25.43
CA GLU A 149 -3.86 14.45 25.30
C GLU A 149 -3.29 15.84 25.65
N ASP A 150 -2.39 15.93 26.62
CA ASP A 150 -1.86 17.23 27.08
C ASP A 150 -0.50 17.61 26.50
N ARG A 151 -0.01 16.84 25.55
CA ARG A 151 1.40 16.88 25.14
C ARG A 151 1.83 18.18 24.46
N ARG A 152 0.98 18.80 23.67
CA ARG A 152 1.32 20.09 23.03
C ARG A 152 1.49 21.16 24.11
N TRP A 153 0.58 21.20 25.06
CA TRP A 153 0.65 22.12 26.20
C TRP A 153 1.82 21.82 27.13
N GLU A 154 2.12 20.54 27.40
CA GLU A 154 3.27 20.20 28.23
C GLU A 154 4.60 20.46 27.54
N SER A 155 4.70 20.21 26.24
CA SER A 155 5.87 20.59 25.45
C SER A 155 6.04 22.12 25.41
N ILE A 156 4.97 22.88 25.26
CA ILE A 156 4.99 24.36 25.30
C ILE A 156 5.41 24.84 26.70
N LYS A 157 4.88 24.23 27.77
CA LYS A 157 5.30 24.55 29.14
C LYS A 157 6.78 24.24 29.40
N ASP A 158 7.26 23.12 28.90
CA ASP A 158 8.68 22.73 29.01
C ASP A 158 9.59 23.67 28.24
N TRP A 159 9.23 24.01 27.00
CA TRP A 159 9.92 25.02 26.23
C TRP A 159 9.84 26.41 26.90
N GLY A 160 8.68 26.74 27.45
CA GLY A 160 8.50 27.99 28.21
C GLY A 160 9.45 28.09 29.42
N ILE A 161 9.64 26.99 30.16
CA ILE A 161 10.58 27.00 31.30
C ILE A 161 12.03 27.11 30.83
N TYR A 162 12.43 26.35 29.79
CA TYR A 162 13.78 26.46 29.24
C TYR A 162 14.05 27.83 28.63
N LEU A 163 13.09 28.40 27.92
CA LEU A 163 13.18 29.75 27.36
C LEU A 163 13.21 30.80 28.48
N GLY A 164 12.34 30.65 29.48
CA GLY A 164 12.34 31.56 30.65
C GLY A 164 13.67 31.51 31.42
N ALA A 165 14.23 30.32 31.63
CA ALA A 165 15.55 30.15 32.24
C ALA A 165 16.65 30.82 31.37
N ALA A 166 16.61 30.62 30.06
CA ALA A 166 17.56 31.23 29.12
C ALA A 166 17.44 32.74 29.08
N VAL A 167 16.22 33.29 29.06
CA VAL A 167 15.98 34.76 29.09
C VAL A 167 16.46 35.36 30.41
N ALA A 168 16.18 34.71 31.54
CA ALA A 168 16.70 35.10 32.84
C ALA A 168 18.23 35.13 32.87
N GLU A 169 18.86 34.10 32.33
CA GLU A 169 20.33 34.03 32.22
C GLU A 169 20.91 35.11 31.31
N VAL A 170 20.26 35.40 30.15
CA VAL A 170 20.67 36.49 29.27
C VAL A 170 20.60 37.83 30.03
N GLY A 171 19.45 38.14 30.64
CA GLY A 171 19.25 39.40 31.36
C GLY A 171 20.25 39.60 32.48
N LEU A 172 20.53 38.54 33.23
CA LEU A 172 21.49 38.55 34.33
C LEU A 172 22.95 38.66 33.88
N ASN A 173 23.29 38.10 32.72
CA ASN A 173 24.68 38.07 32.23
C ASN A 173 25.01 39.21 31.27
N TYR A 174 24.02 39.78 30.57
CA TYR A 174 24.23 40.80 29.55
C TYR A 174 25.00 42.02 30.07
N THR A 175 24.57 42.54 31.21
CA THR A 175 25.22 43.71 31.85
C THR A 175 26.66 43.45 32.28
N ALA A 176 26.96 42.20 32.74
CA ALA A 176 28.31 41.84 33.14
C ALA A 176 29.27 41.73 31.93
N PHE A 177 28.78 41.29 30.78
CA PHE A 177 29.58 41.12 29.56
C PHE A 177 29.79 42.45 28.80
N GLN A 178 28.82 43.36 28.84
CA GLN A 178 29.00 44.69 28.22
C GLN A 178 30.19 45.44 28.80
N LEU A 179 30.56 45.18 30.04
CA LEU A 179 31.65 45.85 30.68
C LEU A 179 33.04 45.28 30.40
N MET A 180 33.11 44.11 29.84
CA MET A 180 34.39 43.58 29.34
C MET A 180 34.86 44.30 28.06
N GLY A 181 34.12 45.35 27.59
CA GLY A 181 34.50 46.12 26.40
C GLY A 181 34.47 45.35 25.09
N SER A 182 33.80 44.20 25.08
CA SER A 182 33.66 43.35 23.92
C SER A 182 32.63 43.92 22.93
N SER A 183 32.81 43.66 21.67
CA SER A 183 31.83 44.00 20.65
C SER A 183 30.47 43.34 20.95
N LEU A 184 29.37 43.88 20.43
CA LEU A 184 28.03 43.33 20.60
C LEU A 184 27.98 41.83 20.20
N GLN A 185 28.73 41.44 19.16
CA GLN A 185 28.82 40.08 18.68
C GLN A 185 29.53 39.15 19.69
N GLU A 186 30.64 39.55 20.26
CA GLU A 186 31.35 38.79 21.29
C GLU A 186 30.51 38.61 22.56
N THR A 187 29.82 39.67 22.98
CA THR A 187 28.88 39.62 24.12
C THR A 187 27.75 38.61 23.85
N ALA A 188 27.18 38.58 22.63
CA ALA A 188 26.13 37.66 22.27
C ALA A 188 26.62 36.20 22.23
N VAL A 189 27.82 35.96 21.70
CA VAL A 189 28.42 34.58 21.65
C VAL A 189 28.73 34.10 23.07
N LEU A 190 29.30 34.93 23.95
CA LEU A 190 29.55 34.56 25.33
C LEU A 190 28.25 34.27 26.09
N ALA A 191 27.23 35.13 25.95
CA ALA A 191 25.92 34.93 26.56
C ALA A 191 25.29 33.64 26.08
N ALA A 192 25.31 33.35 24.77
CA ALA A 192 24.79 32.10 24.20
C ALA A 192 25.55 30.86 24.73
N SER A 193 26.88 30.93 24.86
CA SER A 193 27.70 29.82 25.38
C SER A 193 27.35 29.54 26.86
N ILE A 194 27.13 30.55 27.66
CA ILE A 194 26.76 30.36 29.08
C ILE A 194 25.35 29.81 29.22
N ILE A 195 24.40 30.28 28.40
CA ILE A 195 23.06 29.70 28.37
C ILE A 195 23.13 28.21 27.99
N LEU A 196 23.95 27.86 26.99
CA LEU A 196 24.15 26.48 26.58
C LEU A 196 24.61 25.65 27.76
N VAL A 197 25.58 26.12 28.56
CA VAL A 197 26.10 25.39 29.71
C VAL A 197 25.09 25.35 30.86
N ASN A 198 24.49 26.48 31.21
CA ASN A 198 23.63 26.58 32.39
C ASN A 198 22.21 26.04 32.20
N VAL A 199 21.75 25.85 30.98
CA VAL A 199 20.40 25.26 30.68
C VAL A 199 20.51 23.87 30.08
N LEU A 200 21.35 23.67 29.05
CA LEU A 200 21.41 22.38 28.38
C LEU A 200 22.21 21.33 29.20
N LEU A 201 23.26 21.73 29.89
CA LEU A 201 24.06 20.80 30.68
C LEU A 201 23.25 20.24 31.86
N PRO A 202 22.56 21.05 32.72
CA PRO A 202 21.65 20.50 33.73
C PRO A 202 20.55 19.62 33.20
N LYS A 203 19.99 19.92 31.98
CA LYS A 203 19.04 19.05 31.32
C LYS A 203 19.64 17.67 31.02
N GLN A 204 20.84 17.64 30.42
CA GLN A 204 21.53 16.39 30.13
C GLN A 204 21.91 15.61 31.41
N LEU A 205 22.34 16.32 32.46
CA LEU A 205 22.60 15.76 33.76
C LEU A 205 21.37 15.13 34.40
N GLY A 206 20.19 15.77 34.28
CA GLY A 206 18.91 15.23 34.73
C GLY A 206 18.56 13.91 34.03
N GLU A 207 18.77 13.83 32.73
CA GLU A 207 18.59 12.59 31.94
C GLU A 207 19.59 11.52 32.39
N LEU A 208 20.87 11.88 32.61
CA LEU A 208 21.92 10.98 33.10
C LEU A 208 21.61 10.46 34.49
N VAL A 209 21.18 11.31 35.44
CA VAL A 209 20.75 10.90 36.78
C VAL A 209 19.70 9.81 36.72
N THR A 210 18.72 9.98 35.86
CA THR A 210 17.63 8.99 35.68
C THR A 210 18.17 7.69 35.14
N ARG A 211 19.06 7.74 34.10
CA ARG A 211 19.71 6.56 33.56
C ARG A 211 20.57 5.81 34.61
N VAL A 212 21.36 6.54 35.40
CA VAL A 212 22.18 5.95 36.48
C VAL A 212 21.34 5.29 37.57
N ARG A 213 20.20 5.92 37.94
CA ARG A 213 19.28 5.38 38.97
C ARG A 213 18.55 4.13 38.53
N ARG A 214 18.16 4.06 37.26
CA ARG A 214 17.20 3.07 36.75
C ARG A 214 17.79 2.07 35.78
N GLY A 215 18.76 2.47 34.95
CA GLY A 215 19.45 1.57 34.03
C GLY A 215 20.44 0.68 34.74
N ARG A 216 20.52 -0.59 34.34
CA ARG A 216 21.50 -1.55 34.92
C ARG A 216 22.78 -1.66 34.07
N ARG A 217 22.70 -1.40 32.76
CA ARG A 217 23.85 -1.50 31.84
C ARG A 217 24.70 -0.22 31.81
N GLY A 218 26.03 -0.39 31.84
CA GLY A 218 26.97 0.72 31.67
C GLY A 218 27.00 1.75 32.81
N ARG A 219 26.57 1.39 34.03
CA ARG A 219 26.42 2.30 35.16
C ARG A 219 27.70 3.06 35.50
N SER A 220 28.86 2.44 35.40
CA SER A 220 30.17 3.08 35.69
C SER A 220 30.46 4.26 34.75
N VAL A 221 30.26 4.07 33.45
CA VAL A 221 30.46 5.13 32.43
C VAL A 221 29.47 6.27 32.63
N LEU A 222 28.21 5.93 32.93
CA LEU A 222 27.15 6.94 33.17
C LEU A 222 27.45 7.74 34.46
N VAL A 223 27.95 7.10 35.52
CA VAL A 223 28.37 7.78 36.75
C VAL A 223 29.57 8.69 36.50
N ALA A 224 30.56 8.25 35.75
CA ALA A 224 31.71 9.08 35.40
C ALA A 224 31.26 10.32 34.58
N GLY A 225 30.36 10.12 33.61
CA GLY A 225 29.75 11.22 32.82
C GLY A 225 28.94 12.18 33.70
N LEU A 226 28.19 11.66 34.68
CA LEU A 226 27.42 12.49 35.63
C LEU A 226 28.33 13.34 36.51
N VAL A 227 29.39 12.73 37.10
CA VAL A 227 30.33 13.43 37.95
C VAL A 227 31.14 14.47 37.17
N GLY A 228 31.66 14.12 35.99
CA GLY A 228 32.36 15.06 35.11
C GLY A 228 31.48 16.23 34.63
N GLY A 229 30.28 15.93 34.22
CA GLY A 229 29.31 16.94 33.80
C GLY A 229 28.87 17.86 34.95
N ALA A 230 28.64 17.32 36.15
CA ALA A 230 28.30 18.12 37.32
C ALA A 230 29.48 19.03 37.75
N ALA A 231 30.71 18.53 37.74
CA ALA A 231 31.91 19.30 38.03
C ALA A 231 32.07 20.44 36.99
N LEU A 232 31.90 20.17 35.73
CA LEU A 232 31.93 21.17 34.66
C LEU A 232 30.85 22.28 34.89
N TRP A 233 29.61 21.88 35.19
CA TRP A 233 28.52 22.81 35.42
C TRP A 233 28.77 23.69 36.61
N VAL A 234 29.18 23.15 37.77
CA VAL A 234 29.52 23.90 38.96
C VAL A 234 30.72 24.80 38.71
N GLY A 235 31.75 24.35 38.01
CA GLY A 235 32.93 25.13 37.65
C GLY A 235 32.60 26.36 36.80
N VAL A 236 31.79 26.17 35.74
CA VAL A 236 31.34 27.29 34.90
C VAL A 236 30.44 28.24 35.67
N SER A 237 29.52 27.72 36.49
CA SER A 237 28.64 28.55 37.32
C SER A 237 29.43 29.39 38.32
N LEU A 238 30.48 28.84 38.94
CA LEU A 238 31.39 29.56 39.84
C LEU A 238 32.16 30.65 39.09
N PHE A 239 32.69 30.33 37.90
CA PHE A 239 33.40 31.31 37.08
C PHE A 239 32.48 32.50 36.70
N VAL A 240 31.25 32.24 36.29
CA VAL A 240 30.24 33.28 35.98
C VAL A 240 29.93 34.10 37.24
N ALA A 241 29.74 33.47 38.39
CA ALA A 241 29.51 34.17 39.68
C ALA A 241 30.67 35.09 40.09
N GLN A 242 31.92 34.66 39.86
CA GLN A 242 33.12 35.48 40.13
C GLN A 242 33.18 36.74 39.21
N ILE A 243 32.93 36.53 37.91
CA ILE A 243 32.88 37.68 36.96
C ILE A 243 31.85 38.70 37.39
N ARG A 244 30.64 38.26 37.76
CA ARG A 244 29.56 39.15 38.21
C ARG A 244 29.95 39.88 39.50
N THR A 245 30.57 39.21 40.41
CA THR A 245 31.04 39.82 41.66
C THR A 245 32.10 40.86 41.38
N ALA A 246 33.10 40.55 40.56
CA ALA A 246 34.13 41.51 40.16
C ALA A 246 33.51 42.76 39.51
N TYR A 247 32.48 42.54 38.67
CA TYR A 247 31.72 43.64 38.04
C TYR A 247 31.01 44.54 39.02
N LEU A 248 30.27 43.99 39.97
CA LEU A 248 29.53 44.79 40.98
C LEU A 248 30.42 45.52 41.95
N LEU A 249 31.68 45.10 42.09
CA LEU A 249 32.69 45.77 42.91
C LEU A 249 33.46 46.83 42.16
N LEU A 250 33.32 46.97 40.84
CA LEU A 250 33.90 48.07 40.08
C LEU A 250 33.23 49.39 40.52
N PRO A 251 34.01 50.38 40.93
CA PRO A 251 33.48 51.67 41.33
C PRO A 251 32.76 52.31 40.12
N SER A 252 31.52 52.75 40.31
CA SER A 252 30.84 53.51 39.26
C SER A 252 31.63 54.79 39.02
N ALA A 253 31.68 55.28 37.77
CA ALA A 253 32.43 56.47 37.41
C ALA A 253 32.04 57.67 38.26
N SER A 254 30.78 57.74 38.72
CA SER A 254 30.29 58.79 39.63
C SER A 254 30.77 58.60 41.08
N ALA A 255 30.93 57.39 41.57
CA ALA A 255 31.45 57.09 42.91
C ALA A 255 32.97 57.31 43.00
N ALA A 256 33.69 57.02 41.90
CA ALA A 256 35.12 57.32 41.80
C ALA A 256 35.42 58.85 41.88
N GLN A 257 34.50 59.68 41.35
CA GLN A 257 34.65 61.17 41.44
C GLN A 257 34.32 61.76 42.80
N THR A 258 33.49 61.10 43.60
CA THR A 258 33.02 61.62 44.92
C THR A 258 33.67 60.93 46.13
N GLY A 259 34.66 60.07 45.93
CA GLY A 259 35.32 59.36 47.03
C GLY A 259 34.37 58.45 47.85
N GLY A 260 33.20 58.13 47.30
CA GLY A 260 32.18 57.34 47.98
C GLY A 260 32.43 55.85 47.90
N THR A 261 32.24 55.15 49.02
CA THR A 261 32.24 53.71 49.10
C THR A 261 31.01 53.14 48.33
N SER A 262 31.18 51.99 47.68
CA SER A 262 30.06 51.31 46.97
C SER A 262 28.89 51.00 47.92
N LEU A 263 27.65 50.99 47.46
CA LEU A 263 26.48 50.73 48.27
C LEU A 263 26.64 49.32 48.95
N LEU A 264 27.32 48.35 48.28
CA LEU A 264 27.61 47.04 48.80
C LEU A 264 28.62 47.04 49.98
N GLU A 265 29.64 47.88 49.91
CA GLU A 265 30.58 48.06 51.00
C GLU A 265 29.90 48.69 52.24
N ARG A 266 28.98 49.63 52.01
CA ARG A 266 28.14 50.20 53.10
C ARG A 266 27.23 49.22 53.76
N ALA A 267 26.73 48.19 52.94
CA ALA A 267 25.91 47.09 53.44
C ALA A 267 26.70 45.96 54.12
N GLY A 268 28.05 46.08 54.18
CA GLY A 268 28.92 45.04 54.77
C GLY A 268 28.99 43.75 54.00
N ILE A 269 28.58 43.74 52.70
CA ILE A 269 28.58 42.59 51.87
C ILE A 269 29.95 42.41 51.22
N GLY A 270 30.70 41.47 51.71
CA GLY A 270 32.02 41.14 51.16
C GLY A 270 31.93 40.38 49.80
N PRO A 271 33.05 40.37 49.02
CA PRO A 271 33.08 39.76 47.68
C PRO A 271 32.76 38.25 47.73
N VAL A 272 33.15 37.55 48.77
CA VAL A 272 32.85 36.14 48.93
C VAL A 272 31.36 35.89 49.10
N THR A 273 30.68 36.68 49.94
CA THR A 273 29.23 36.57 50.17
C THR A 273 28.45 36.84 48.87
N LEU A 274 28.89 37.79 48.07
CA LEU A 274 28.26 38.16 46.80
C LEU A 274 28.47 37.03 45.78
N THR A 275 29.67 36.50 45.68
CA THR A 275 29.95 35.35 44.77
C THR A 275 29.12 34.13 45.16
N VAL A 276 29.01 33.78 46.41
CA VAL A 276 28.17 32.67 46.88
C VAL A 276 26.70 32.95 46.59
N GLY A 277 26.22 34.13 46.82
CA GLY A 277 24.85 34.55 46.48
C GLY A 277 24.52 34.33 44.97
N TRP A 278 25.40 34.81 44.09
CA TRP A 278 25.25 34.63 42.65
C TRP A 278 25.35 33.15 42.23
N LEU A 279 26.28 32.41 42.79
CA LEU A 279 26.41 30.99 42.54
C LEU A 279 25.13 30.22 42.92
N LEU A 280 24.55 30.53 44.08
CA LEU A 280 23.28 29.92 44.49
C LEU A 280 22.14 30.25 43.53
N VAL A 281 22.02 31.45 43.01
CA VAL A 281 20.99 31.83 42.02
C VAL A 281 21.15 31.03 40.74
N VAL A 282 22.36 30.97 40.18
CA VAL A 282 22.63 30.20 38.95
C VAL A 282 22.37 28.70 39.13
N LEU A 283 22.84 28.15 40.26
CA LEU A 283 22.62 26.74 40.59
C LEU A 283 21.15 26.43 40.83
N ALA A 284 20.36 27.35 41.43
CA ALA A 284 18.93 27.14 41.64
C ALA A 284 18.18 27.01 40.31
N VAL A 285 18.45 27.90 39.36
CA VAL A 285 17.83 27.81 38.01
C VAL A 285 18.17 26.48 37.31
N GLY A 286 19.45 26.11 37.28
CA GLY A 286 19.88 24.86 36.67
C GLY A 286 19.34 23.63 37.40
N THR A 287 19.20 23.69 38.76
CA THR A 287 18.61 22.60 39.53
C THR A 287 17.13 22.36 39.18
N VAL A 288 16.35 23.39 38.96
CA VAL A 288 14.95 23.29 38.48
C VAL A 288 14.90 22.55 37.15
N VAL A 289 15.79 22.94 36.21
CA VAL A 289 15.90 22.27 34.89
C VAL A 289 16.30 20.83 35.05
N LEU A 290 17.29 20.51 35.90
CA LEU A 290 17.78 19.18 36.18
C LEU A 290 16.67 18.27 36.76
N ILE A 291 15.98 18.72 37.81
CA ILE A 291 14.91 17.95 38.46
C ILE A 291 13.79 17.68 37.45
N ARG A 292 13.37 18.70 36.70
CA ARG A 292 12.32 18.54 35.69
C ARG A 292 12.71 17.57 34.59
N SER A 293 13.94 17.65 34.10
CA SER A 293 14.47 16.70 33.14
C SER A 293 14.53 15.28 33.72
N ALA A 294 15.05 15.12 34.94
CA ALA A 294 15.15 13.85 35.60
C ALA A 294 13.80 13.16 35.84
N THR A 295 12.76 13.95 36.19
CA THR A 295 11.42 13.39 36.46
C THR A 295 10.63 13.02 35.21
N ARG A 296 10.93 13.64 34.07
CA ARG A 296 10.19 13.44 32.82
C ARG A 296 10.90 12.55 31.80
N TYR A 297 12.16 12.25 32.04
CA TYR A 297 12.94 11.45 31.09
C TYR A 297 12.51 9.98 31.09
N ASN A 298 11.99 9.53 29.93
CA ASN A 298 11.79 8.13 29.64
C ASN A 298 12.27 7.85 28.21
N PRO A 299 13.35 7.07 28.00
CA PRO A 299 13.95 6.84 26.69
C PRO A 299 13.03 6.01 25.77
N TYR A 300 12.12 5.22 26.32
CA TYR A 300 11.23 4.33 25.58
C TYR A 300 10.01 5.03 24.96
N LEU A 301 9.72 6.28 25.37
CA LEU A 301 8.62 7.06 24.76
C LEU A 301 8.77 7.26 23.25
N LYS A 302 10.01 7.48 22.79
CA LYS A 302 10.29 7.64 21.37
C LYS A 302 10.01 6.34 20.62
N ASN A 303 10.43 5.21 21.22
CA ASN A 303 10.22 3.88 20.65
C ASN A 303 8.74 3.50 20.61
N LEU A 304 7.98 3.80 21.68
CA LEU A 304 6.53 3.59 21.69
C LEU A 304 5.81 4.38 20.59
N ARG A 305 6.22 5.61 20.35
CA ARG A 305 5.63 6.43 19.26
C ARG A 305 5.95 5.87 17.90
N ALA A 306 7.20 5.48 17.68
CA ALA A 306 7.60 4.84 16.44
C ALA A 306 6.84 3.52 16.21
N ALA A 307 6.63 2.73 17.28
CA ALA A 307 5.85 1.50 17.22
C ALA A 307 4.37 1.77 16.87
N ARG A 308 3.73 2.78 17.48
CA ARG A 308 2.34 3.17 17.15
C ARG A 308 2.23 3.62 15.69
N ALA A 309 3.12 4.50 15.24
CA ALA A 309 3.12 4.95 13.85
C ALA A 309 3.32 3.79 12.86
N ARG A 310 4.14 2.78 13.23
CA ARG A 310 4.33 1.57 12.41
C ARG A 310 3.04 0.74 12.34
N VAL A 311 2.35 0.54 13.47
CA VAL A 311 1.06 -0.17 13.52
C VAL A 311 0.02 0.53 12.66
N ASP A 312 -0.10 1.87 12.76
CA ASP A 312 -1.06 2.63 11.97
C ASP A 312 -0.76 2.54 10.47
N LYS A 313 0.53 2.59 10.09
CA LYS A 313 0.96 2.42 8.70
C LYS A 313 0.64 1.02 8.17
N LEU A 314 0.90 -0.03 8.95
CA LEU A 314 0.60 -1.41 8.56
C LEU A 314 -0.90 -1.66 8.44
N ARG A 315 -1.72 -1.10 9.34
CA ARG A 315 -3.19 -1.16 9.23
C ARG A 315 -3.69 -0.51 7.95
N ALA A 316 -3.18 0.67 7.62
CA ALA A 316 -3.56 1.35 6.38
C ALA A 316 -3.15 0.54 5.14
N ALA A 317 -1.96 -0.08 5.15
CA ALA A 317 -1.50 -0.95 4.07
C ALA A 317 -2.39 -2.20 3.94
N LEU A 318 -2.74 -2.85 5.06
CA LEU A 318 -3.62 -4.03 5.08
C LEU A 318 -4.99 -3.72 4.47
N VAL A 319 -5.61 -2.59 4.85
CA VAL A 319 -6.91 -2.16 4.28
C VAL A 319 -6.80 -1.93 2.77
N ALA A 320 -5.72 -1.33 2.29
CA ALA A 320 -5.50 -1.12 0.87
C ALA A 320 -5.34 -2.46 0.12
N THR A 321 -4.50 -3.37 0.64
CA THR A 321 -4.27 -4.70 0.05
C THR A 321 -5.54 -5.54 0.05
N HIS A 322 -6.33 -5.51 1.15
CA HIS A 322 -7.63 -6.19 1.20
C HIS A 322 -8.57 -5.68 0.10
N GLY A 323 -8.62 -4.37 -0.13
CA GLY A 323 -9.39 -3.79 -1.24
C GLY A 323 -8.95 -4.30 -2.62
N GLU A 324 -7.64 -4.47 -2.84
CA GLU A 324 -7.09 -5.02 -4.08
C GLU A 324 -7.43 -6.51 -4.25
N VAL A 325 -7.39 -7.31 -3.16
CA VAL A 325 -7.77 -8.72 -3.18
C VAL A 325 -9.25 -8.89 -3.52
N VAL A 326 -10.12 -8.10 -2.90
CA VAL A 326 -11.56 -8.11 -3.20
C VAL A 326 -11.83 -7.75 -4.66
N ALA A 327 -11.16 -6.72 -5.17
CA ALA A 327 -11.29 -6.33 -6.59
C ALA A 327 -10.82 -7.45 -7.53
N ALA A 328 -9.66 -8.08 -7.24
CA ALA A 328 -9.14 -9.19 -8.03
C ALA A 328 -10.07 -10.41 -8.01
N ARG A 329 -10.71 -10.69 -6.88
CA ARG A 329 -11.72 -11.76 -6.76
C ARG A 329 -12.93 -11.49 -7.64
N LEU A 330 -13.48 -10.27 -7.59
CA LEU A 330 -14.61 -9.88 -8.44
C LEU A 330 -14.24 -9.96 -9.94
N ASP A 331 -13.01 -9.59 -10.30
CA ASP A 331 -12.55 -9.72 -11.68
C ASP A 331 -12.41 -11.19 -12.10
N ALA A 332 -11.99 -12.08 -11.21
CA ALA A 332 -11.94 -13.52 -11.48
C ALA A 332 -13.33 -14.13 -11.65
N GLU A 333 -14.31 -13.74 -10.84
CA GLU A 333 -15.71 -14.15 -10.95
C GLU A 333 -16.31 -13.69 -12.29
N ARG A 334 -16.13 -12.41 -12.64
CA ARG A 334 -16.60 -11.87 -13.95
C ARG A 334 -15.96 -12.56 -15.14
N ALA A 335 -14.67 -12.88 -15.06
CA ALA A 335 -13.97 -13.60 -16.12
C ALA A 335 -14.52 -15.03 -16.28
N ARG A 336 -14.90 -15.67 -15.19
CA ARG A 336 -15.55 -17.00 -15.20
C ARG A 336 -16.95 -16.94 -15.79
N GLU A 337 -17.76 -15.96 -15.42
CA GLU A 337 -19.08 -15.73 -15.99
C GLU A 337 -19.00 -15.47 -17.49
N SER A 338 -18.08 -14.61 -17.93
CA SER A 338 -17.88 -14.33 -19.35
C SER A 338 -17.44 -15.56 -20.17
N GLU A 339 -16.70 -16.50 -19.57
CA GLU A 339 -16.34 -17.79 -20.22
C GLU A 339 -17.58 -18.67 -20.39
N ALA A 340 -18.49 -18.71 -19.41
CA ALA A 340 -19.74 -19.45 -19.47
C ALA A 340 -20.69 -18.86 -20.53
N ASP A 341 -20.88 -17.54 -20.52
CA ASP A 341 -21.70 -16.83 -21.49
C ASP A 341 -21.20 -17.03 -22.93
N LEU A 342 -19.89 -16.99 -23.13
CA LEU A 342 -19.26 -17.25 -24.41
C LEU A 342 -19.57 -18.68 -24.92
N ALA A 343 -19.53 -19.67 -24.02
CA ALA A 343 -19.85 -21.05 -24.38
C ALA A 343 -21.31 -21.20 -24.82
N GLU A 344 -22.23 -20.55 -24.11
CA GLU A 344 -23.66 -20.55 -24.45
C GLU A 344 -23.92 -19.83 -25.79
N GLN A 345 -23.34 -18.65 -26.02
CA GLN A 345 -23.44 -17.92 -27.30
C GLN A 345 -22.98 -18.77 -28.48
N TRP A 346 -21.84 -19.47 -28.35
CA TRP A 346 -21.34 -20.36 -29.40
C TRP A 346 -22.21 -21.60 -29.60
N ALA A 347 -22.84 -22.12 -28.54
CA ALA A 347 -23.82 -23.23 -28.69
C ALA A 347 -25.08 -22.76 -29.44
N GLY A 348 -25.61 -21.57 -29.09
CA GLY A 348 -26.74 -20.98 -29.78
C GLY A 348 -26.48 -20.75 -31.26
N LYS A 349 -25.31 -20.18 -31.61
CA LYS A 349 -24.95 -19.97 -33.02
C LYS A 349 -24.75 -21.23 -33.82
N ARG A 350 -24.22 -22.28 -33.24
CA ARG A 350 -24.14 -23.58 -33.90
C ARG A 350 -25.54 -24.11 -34.19
N ALA A 351 -26.43 -24.08 -33.21
CA ALA A 351 -27.81 -24.53 -33.38
C ALA A 351 -28.56 -23.74 -34.49
N GLU A 352 -28.31 -22.41 -34.56
CA GLU A 352 -28.86 -21.58 -35.61
C GLU A 352 -28.36 -21.95 -37.01
N GLN A 353 -27.06 -22.25 -37.16
CA GLN A 353 -26.47 -22.67 -38.43
C GLN A 353 -26.87 -24.07 -38.82
N ASP A 354 -26.99 -25.01 -37.88
CA ASP A 354 -27.54 -26.33 -38.12
C ASP A 354 -28.97 -26.26 -38.61
N GLY A 355 -29.78 -25.35 -37.96
CA GLY A 355 -31.16 -25.07 -38.40
C GLY A 355 -31.23 -24.48 -39.79
N LEU A 356 -30.36 -23.49 -40.10
CA LEU A 356 -30.28 -22.87 -41.43
C LEU A 356 -29.90 -23.91 -42.53
N ALA A 357 -28.91 -24.76 -42.25
CA ALA A 357 -28.50 -25.80 -43.19
C ALA A 357 -29.65 -26.78 -43.49
N ALA A 358 -30.39 -27.19 -42.47
CA ALA A 358 -31.56 -28.05 -42.59
C ALA A 358 -32.69 -27.35 -43.39
N GLU A 359 -32.96 -26.08 -43.10
CA GLU A 359 -33.93 -25.25 -43.81
C GLU A 359 -33.57 -25.10 -45.30
N LEU A 360 -32.32 -24.82 -45.63
CA LEU A 360 -31.85 -24.67 -46.99
C LEU A 360 -32.00 -25.98 -47.79
N LYS A 361 -31.74 -27.14 -47.20
CA LYS A 361 -31.97 -28.46 -47.82
C LYS A 361 -33.44 -28.69 -48.11
N HIS A 362 -34.31 -28.43 -47.12
CA HIS A 362 -35.75 -28.54 -47.28
C HIS A 362 -36.29 -27.59 -48.36
N HIS A 363 -35.80 -26.36 -48.39
CA HIS A 363 -36.16 -25.34 -49.39
C HIS A 363 -35.75 -25.83 -50.80
N TYR A 364 -34.54 -26.33 -50.97
CA TYR A 364 -34.09 -26.93 -52.22
C TYR A 364 -34.97 -28.07 -52.69
N GLN A 365 -35.26 -29.04 -51.81
CA GLN A 365 -36.11 -30.22 -52.10
C GLN A 365 -37.50 -29.77 -52.53
N HIS A 366 -38.11 -28.78 -51.84
CA HIS A 366 -39.44 -28.25 -52.15
C HIS A 366 -39.52 -27.62 -53.56
N HIS A 367 -38.53 -26.73 -53.84
CA HIS A 367 -38.50 -26.07 -55.15
C HIS A 367 -38.18 -27.04 -56.31
N LEU A 368 -37.26 -27.97 -56.08
CA LEU A 368 -36.94 -29.00 -57.07
C LEU A 368 -38.17 -29.87 -57.38
N ALA A 369 -38.89 -30.35 -56.36
CA ALA A 369 -40.10 -31.15 -56.51
C ALA A 369 -41.22 -30.38 -57.25
N ARG A 370 -41.40 -29.11 -56.93
CA ARG A 370 -42.37 -28.22 -57.57
C ARG A 370 -42.08 -28.03 -59.06
N ASP A 371 -40.84 -27.77 -59.43
CA ASP A 371 -40.45 -27.43 -60.80
C ASP A 371 -40.33 -28.69 -61.71
N LEU A 372 -40.06 -29.84 -61.14
CA LEU A 372 -40.08 -31.14 -61.87
C LEU A 372 -41.50 -31.59 -62.18
N ALA A 373 -42.53 -31.18 -61.46
CA ALA A 373 -43.96 -31.44 -61.67
C ALA A 373 -44.32 -32.93 -61.92
N SER A 374 -43.47 -33.87 -61.43
CA SER A 374 -43.63 -35.32 -61.63
C SER A 374 -43.82 -36.02 -60.28
N PRO A 375 -44.93 -36.76 -60.06
CA PRO A 375 -45.17 -37.43 -58.78
C PRO A 375 -44.08 -38.43 -58.43
N THR A 376 -43.56 -39.16 -59.41
CA THR A 376 -42.52 -40.17 -59.22
C THR A 376 -41.18 -39.58 -58.75
N VAL A 377 -40.86 -38.37 -59.19
CA VAL A 377 -39.66 -37.64 -58.77
C VAL A 377 -39.85 -37.04 -57.38
N THR A 378 -41.06 -36.56 -57.07
CA THR A 378 -41.42 -36.03 -55.75
C THR A 378 -41.27 -37.14 -54.68
N ASP A 379 -41.80 -38.32 -54.96
CA ASP A 379 -41.61 -39.51 -54.07
C ASP A 379 -40.11 -39.87 -53.94
N GLY A 380 -39.36 -39.77 -55.05
CA GLY A 380 -37.93 -40.00 -55.07
C GLY A 380 -37.13 -39.00 -54.21
N VAL A 381 -37.48 -37.72 -54.25
CA VAL A 381 -36.87 -36.67 -53.43
C VAL A 381 -37.16 -36.94 -51.94
N GLU A 382 -38.42 -37.29 -51.60
CA GLU A 382 -38.80 -37.59 -50.22
C GLU A 382 -38.06 -38.82 -49.68
N ILE A 383 -37.88 -39.86 -50.48
CA ILE A 383 -37.14 -41.07 -50.12
C ILE A 383 -35.64 -40.75 -49.92
N ALA A 384 -35.06 -39.92 -50.78
CA ALA A 384 -33.68 -39.51 -50.70
C ALA A 384 -33.45 -38.65 -49.41
N ALA A 385 -34.36 -37.74 -49.12
CA ALA A 385 -34.33 -36.93 -47.89
C ALA A 385 -34.50 -37.77 -46.63
N GLY A 386 -35.43 -38.76 -46.65
CA GLY A 386 -35.64 -39.66 -45.51
C GLY A 386 -34.46 -40.59 -45.23
N ARG A 387 -33.65 -40.93 -46.25
CA ARG A 387 -32.40 -41.70 -46.05
C ARG A 387 -31.28 -40.87 -45.51
N ALA A 388 -31.14 -39.61 -45.91
CA ALA A 388 -30.14 -38.70 -45.39
C ALA A 388 -30.39 -38.33 -43.93
N SER A 389 -31.65 -38.38 -43.47
CA SER A 389 -32.06 -38.04 -42.10
C SER A 389 -31.83 -39.20 -41.09
N ARG A 390 -31.50 -40.42 -41.54
CA ARG A 390 -31.19 -41.51 -40.62
C ARG A 390 -29.74 -41.36 -40.11
N PRO A 391 -29.55 -41.15 -38.78
CA PRO A 391 -28.20 -41.15 -38.24
C PRO A 391 -27.55 -42.49 -38.54
N THR A 392 -26.36 -42.48 -39.13
CA THR A 392 -25.50 -43.64 -39.33
C THR A 392 -25.29 -44.30 -37.98
N GLN A 393 -26.01 -45.40 -37.70
CA GLN A 393 -25.75 -46.17 -36.49
C GLN A 393 -24.27 -46.57 -36.51
N PRO A 394 -23.50 -46.28 -35.48
CA PRO A 394 -22.14 -46.76 -35.40
C PRO A 394 -22.20 -48.29 -35.43
N SER A 395 -21.53 -48.89 -36.40
CA SER A 395 -21.37 -50.33 -36.48
C SER A 395 -20.74 -50.84 -35.18
N ILE A 396 -21.55 -51.48 -34.35
CA ILE A 396 -21.07 -52.19 -33.17
C ILE A 396 -20.21 -53.34 -33.70
N GLN A 397 -18.90 -53.13 -33.79
CA GLN A 397 -17.96 -54.23 -33.94
C GLN A 397 -18.08 -55.08 -32.68
N SER A 398 -18.69 -56.26 -32.82
CA SER A 398 -18.68 -57.28 -31.81
C SER A 398 -17.23 -57.66 -31.51
N PRO A 399 -16.79 -57.64 -30.26
CA PRO A 399 -15.48 -58.16 -29.89
C PRO A 399 -15.49 -59.68 -30.15
N GLY A 400 -14.69 -60.09 -31.15
CA GLY A 400 -14.46 -61.50 -31.47
C GLY A 400 -13.85 -62.24 -30.26
N SER A 401 -14.38 -63.38 -30.01
CA SER A 401 -13.94 -64.49 -29.15
C SER A 401 -12.44 -64.77 -29.17
#